data_12a7795ca366090ab9daa6e6c8ee0376
#
_entry.id   12a7795ca366090ab9daa6e6c8ee0376
#
_cell.length_a   1.000
_cell.length_b   1.000
_cell.length_c   1.000
_cell.angle_alpha   90.00
_cell.angle_beta   90.00
_cell.angle_gamma   90.00
#
_symmetry.space_group_name_H-M   'P 1'
#
loop_
_entity.id
_entity.type
_entity.pdbx_description
1 polymer ?
#
loop_
_entity_poly.entity_id
_entity_poly.type
_entity_poly.pdbx_seq_one_letter_code
_entity_poly.pdbx_strand_id
1 'polypeptide(L)'
;MRQRAALLRTVVQNKSTLLLDEPFGALDALTKQDLQTWLQQVWAEHNWTALLITHDVREAILLSDRVVVLSPRPAKVSLILDVDLPKPRGIDALTSPRFLELERTLLQTLGS
;
A
#
# COMPACT_ATOMS: atom_id res chain seq x y z
N MET A 1 -7.04 14.64 -12.45
CA MET A 1 -5.60 14.65 -12.58
C MET A 1 -4.88 15.45 -11.52
N ARG A 2 -5.59 16.24 -10.72
CA ARG A 2 -4.97 16.94 -9.59
C ARG A 2 -4.33 16.00 -8.58
N GLN A 3 -4.96 14.85 -8.34
CA GLN A 3 -4.45 13.86 -7.41
C GLN A 3 -3.11 13.27 -7.88
N ARG A 4 -2.99 12.99 -9.18
CA ARG A 4 -1.72 12.48 -9.73
C ARG A 4 -0.61 13.51 -9.63
N ALA A 5 -0.93 14.77 -9.88
CA ALA A 5 0.04 15.85 -9.76
C ALA A 5 0.53 16.01 -8.33
N ALA A 6 -0.38 15.93 -7.35
CA ALA A 6 -0.04 16.01 -5.95
C ALA A 6 0.84 14.84 -5.51
N LEU A 7 0.51 13.62 -5.94
CA LEU A 7 1.33 12.45 -5.66
C LEU A 7 2.71 12.57 -6.32
N LEU A 8 2.76 13.05 -7.55
CA LEU A 8 4.02 13.23 -8.25
C LEU A 8 4.94 14.21 -7.53
N ARG A 9 4.39 15.30 -6.99
CA ARG A 9 5.17 16.24 -6.20
C ARG A 9 5.76 15.55 -4.96
N THR A 10 4.96 14.74 -4.28
CA THR A 10 5.44 13.97 -3.14
C THR A 10 6.57 13.04 -3.55
N VAL A 11 6.40 12.37 -4.68
CA VAL A 11 7.40 11.44 -5.22
C VAL A 11 8.73 12.14 -5.50
N VAL A 12 8.71 13.32 -6.11
CA VAL A 12 9.95 14.00 -6.53
C VAL A 12 10.62 14.80 -5.44
N GLN A 13 9.96 15.03 -4.31
CA GLN A 13 10.57 15.77 -3.19
C GLN A 13 11.76 15.05 -2.58
N ASN A 14 11.75 13.72 -2.63
CA ASN A 14 12.83 12.93 -2.06
C ASN A 14 13.34 11.98 -3.15
N LYS A 15 14.60 12.07 -3.45
CA LYS A 15 15.20 11.39 -4.62
C LYS A 15 15.19 9.86 -4.55
N SER A 16 15.22 9.28 -3.37
CA SER A 16 15.34 7.82 -3.22
C SER A 16 14.38 7.21 -2.22
N THR A 17 13.80 8.01 -1.35
CA THR A 17 12.88 7.54 -0.30
C THR A 17 11.63 8.38 -0.33
N LEU A 18 10.48 7.70 -0.28
CA LEU A 18 9.18 8.33 -0.39
C LEU A 18 8.34 7.99 0.83
N LEU A 19 7.72 8.99 1.44
CA LEU A 19 6.76 8.80 2.52
C LEU A 19 5.39 9.22 2.03
N LEU A 20 4.44 8.29 2.07
CA LEU A 20 3.04 8.52 1.71
C LEU A 20 2.17 8.25 2.93
N ASP A 21 1.48 9.29 3.41
CA ASP A 21 0.61 9.20 4.58
C ASP A 21 -0.84 9.29 4.11
N GLU A 22 -1.55 8.16 4.14
CA GLU A 22 -2.95 8.06 3.74
C GLU A 22 -3.22 8.68 2.37
N PRO A 23 -2.43 8.34 1.33
CA PRO A 23 -2.47 9.09 0.06
C PRO A 23 -3.77 8.93 -0.71
N PHE A 24 -4.53 7.86 -0.44
CA PHE A 24 -5.75 7.55 -1.19
C PHE A 24 -7.01 7.66 -0.34
N GLY A 25 -6.89 8.12 0.90
CA GLY A 25 -7.97 8.04 1.89
C GLY A 25 -9.25 8.80 1.53
N ALA A 26 -9.14 9.90 0.78
CA ALA A 26 -10.28 10.74 0.44
C ALA A 26 -10.85 10.47 -0.96
N LEU A 27 -10.33 9.47 -1.66
CA LEU A 27 -10.70 9.21 -3.04
C LEU A 27 -11.82 8.17 -3.16
N ASP A 28 -12.63 8.28 -4.21
CA ASP A 28 -13.61 7.24 -4.53
C ASP A 28 -12.89 5.98 -5.04
N ALA A 29 -13.65 4.88 -5.13
CA ALA A 29 -13.07 3.57 -5.43
C ALA A 29 -12.39 3.51 -6.80
N LEU A 30 -13.00 4.11 -7.83
CA LEU A 30 -12.44 4.07 -9.18
C LEU A 30 -11.19 4.93 -9.30
N THR A 31 -11.22 6.13 -8.76
CA THR A 31 -10.06 7.02 -8.76
C THR A 31 -8.91 6.41 -7.97
N LYS A 32 -9.22 5.83 -6.82
CA LYS A 32 -8.23 5.15 -5.99
C LYS A 32 -7.54 4.02 -6.77
N GLN A 33 -8.32 3.19 -7.43
CA GLN A 33 -7.80 2.06 -8.22
C GLN A 33 -6.86 2.54 -9.34
N ASP A 34 -7.28 3.57 -10.06
CA ASP A 34 -6.45 4.14 -11.14
C ASP A 34 -5.12 4.66 -10.61
N LEU A 35 -5.16 5.39 -9.50
CA LEU A 35 -3.93 5.95 -8.92
C LEU A 35 -3.03 4.89 -8.33
N GLN A 36 -3.60 3.86 -7.73
CA GLN A 36 -2.82 2.73 -7.22
C GLN A 36 -2.09 1.99 -8.36
N THR A 37 -2.77 1.79 -9.47
CA THR A 37 -2.17 1.19 -10.66
C THR A 37 -1.04 2.06 -11.21
N TRP A 38 -1.29 3.34 -11.33
CA TRP A 38 -0.29 4.30 -11.82
C TRP A 38 0.94 4.33 -10.91
N LEU A 39 0.73 4.34 -9.59
CA LEU A 39 1.82 4.39 -8.63
C LEU A 39 2.69 3.14 -8.69
N GLN A 40 2.10 1.97 -8.90
CA GLN A 40 2.86 0.75 -9.09
C GLN A 40 3.76 0.83 -10.34
N GLN A 41 3.25 1.43 -11.41
CA GLN A 41 4.04 1.64 -12.63
C GLN A 41 5.23 2.57 -12.38
N VAL A 42 5.01 3.66 -11.65
CA VAL A 42 6.06 4.60 -11.30
C VAL A 42 7.14 3.92 -10.46
N TRP A 43 6.75 3.15 -9.48
CA TRP A 43 7.70 2.43 -8.63
C TRP A 43 8.51 1.40 -9.42
N ALA A 44 7.88 0.71 -10.37
CA ALA A 44 8.58 -0.26 -11.21
C ALA A 44 9.66 0.40 -12.06
N GLU A 45 9.42 1.64 -12.50
CA GLU A 45 10.36 2.38 -13.34
C GLU A 45 11.52 2.99 -12.56
N HIS A 46 11.31 3.37 -11.30
CA HIS A 46 12.27 4.20 -10.57
C HIS A 46 12.98 3.50 -9.41
N ASN A 47 12.56 2.32 -9.04
CA ASN A 47 13.21 1.52 -7.99
C ASN A 47 13.45 2.30 -6.69
N TRP A 48 12.46 3.08 -6.27
CA TRP A 48 12.52 3.86 -5.02
C TRP A 48 12.10 3.01 -3.82
N THR A 49 12.60 3.40 -2.64
CA THR A 49 12.08 2.90 -1.38
C THR A 49 10.90 3.75 -0.94
N ALA A 50 9.81 3.13 -0.58
CA ALA A 50 8.61 3.85 -0.17
C ALA A 50 8.06 3.32 1.15
N LEU A 51 7.63 4.22 2.01
CA LEU A 51 6.90 3.91 3.22
C LEU A 51 5.47 4.44 3.07
N LEU A 52 4.51 3.53 3.08
CA LEU A 52 3.10 3.85 2.92
C LEU A 52 2.41 3.68 4.28
N ILE A 53 1.79 4.74 4.78
CA ILE A 53 0.99 4.68 6.00
C ILE A 53 -0.47 4.66 5.60
N THR A 54 -1.17 3.59 6.00
CA THR A 54 -2.58 3.42 5.67
C THR A 54 -3.27 2.55 6.72
N HIS A 55 -4.57 2.73 6.89
CA HIS A 55 -5.39 1.82 7.68
C HIS A 55 -6.23 0.89 6.79
N ASP A 56 -6.04 0.96 5.48
CA ASP A 56 -6.72 0.10 4.52
C ASP A 56 -5.87 -1.15 4.28
N VAL A 57 -6.33 -2.28 4.80
CA VAL A 57 -5.61 -3.56 4.73
C VAL A 57 -5.38 -4.00 3.28
N ARG A 58 -6.37 -3.86 2.43
CA ARG A 58 -6.26 -4.29 1.03
C ARG A 58 -5.25 -3.44 0.27
N GLU A 59 -5.25 -2.14 0.53
CA GLU A 59 -4.27 -1.22 -0.05
C GLU A 59 -2.85 -1.59 0.36
N ALA A 60 -2.66 -1.90 1.64
CA ALA A 60 -1.35 -2.31 2.15
C ALA A 60 -0.82 -3.55 1.42
N ILE A 61 -1.67 -4.56 1.23
CA ILE A 61 -1.27 -5.78 0.53
C ILE A 61 -1.00 -5.50 -0.95
N LEU A 62 -1.87 -4.69 -1.56
CA LEU A 62 -1.78 -4.42 -3.00
C LEU A 62 -0.49 -3.69 -3.36
N LEU A 63 -0.04 -2.77 -2.54
CA LEU A 63 1.05 -1.86 -2.88
C LEU A 63 2.39 -2.20 -2.24
N SER A 64 2.42 -3.04 -1.21
CA SER A 64 3.61 -3.21 -0.38
C SER A 64 4.31 -4.53 -0.60
N ASP A 65 5.63 -4.52 -0.45
CA ASP A 65 6.43 -5.75 -0.36
C ASP A 65 6.37 -6.35 1.04
N ARG A 66 6.21 -5.48 2.03
CA ARG A 66 6.17 -5.88 3.44
C ARG A 66 5.18 -4.98 4.17
N VAL A 67 4.35 -5.58 5.01
CA VAL A 67 3.39 -4.86 5.83
C VAL A 67 3.80 -4.98 7.29
N VAL A 68 3.86 -3.85 7.98
CA VAL A 68 4.15 -3.79 9.42
C VAL A 68 2.88 -3.34 10.12
N VAL A 69 2.38 -4.16 11.03
CA VAL A 69 1.19 -3.83 11.83
C VAL A 69 1.64 -3.30 13.17
N LEU A 70 1.12 -2.12 13.53
CA LEU A 70 1.40 -1.50 14.81
C LEU A 70 0.21 -1.65 15.75
N SER A 71 0.49 -1.91 17.02
CA SER A 71 -0.54 -1.89 18.04
C SER A 71 -0.96 -0.45 18.34
N PRO A 72 -2.24 -0.21 18.73
CA PRO A 72 -2.69 1.15 18.97
C PRO A 72 -2.01 1.82 20.17
N ARG A 73 -1.79 1.09 21.25
CA ARG A 73 -1.17 1.64 22.47
C ARG A 73 -0.56 0.55 23.34
N PRO A 74 0.72 0.67 23.76
CA PRO A 74 1.70 1.57 23.15
C PRO A 74 2.02 1.16 21.73
N ALA A 75 2.46 2.07 20.89
CA ALA A 75 2.77 1.76 19.50
C ALA A 75 3.96 0.80 19.44
N LYS A 76 3.66 -0.45 19.18
CA LYS A 76 4.66 -1.52 19.03
C LYS A 76 4.36 -2.31 17.78
N VAL A 77 5.39 -2.93 17.23
CA VAL A 77 5.21 -3.82 16.09
C VAL A 77 4.50 -5.09 16.55
N SER A 78 3.29 -5.31 16.04
CA SER A 78 2.50 -6.52 16.34
C SER A 78 2.78 -7.65 15.37
N LEU A 79 3.09 -7.30 14.11
CA LEU A 79 3.29 -8.28 13.06
C LEU A 79 4.12 -7.66 11.94
N ILE A 80 5.02 -8.43 11.37
CA ILE A 80 5.70 -8.11 10.11
C ILE A 80 5.33 -9.20 9.12
N LEU A 81 4.72 -8.83 8.00
CA LEU A 81 4.22 -9.76 7.01
C LEU A 81 4.80 -9.46 5.65
N ASP A 82 5.49 -10.42 5.07
CA ASP A 82 5.99 -10.31 3.70
C ASP A 82 4.86 -10.61 2.72
N VAL A 83 4.73 -9.76 1.70
CA VAL A 83 3.71 -9.92 0.66
C VAL A 83 4.37 -10.55 -0.56
N ASP A 84 4.11 -11.82 -0.75
CA ASP A 84 4.75 -12.62 -1.79
C ASP A 84 3.93 -12.76 -3.07
N LEU A 85 3.09 -11.78 -3.34
CA LEU A 85 2.29 -11.74 -4.57
C LEU A 85 3.10 -11.14 -5.72
N PRO A 86 2.96 -11.68 -6.93
CA PRO A 86 3.64 -11.11 -8.10
C PRO A 86 3.18 -9.68 -8.38
N LYS A 87 4.06 -8.90 -8.96
CA LYS A 87 3.77 -7.53 -9.40
C LYS A 87 3.72 -7.46 -10.93
N PRO A 88 2.96 -6.55 -11.52
CA PRO A 88 2.04 -5.60 -10.88
C PRO A 88 0.80 -6.30 -10.34
N ARG A 89 0.21 -5.71 -9.31
CA ARG A 89 -0.97 -6.27 -8.64
C ARG A 89 -2.21 -5.48 -9.02
N GLY A 90 -3.18 -6.18 -9.59
CA GLY A 90 -4.46 -5.60 -10.00
C GLY A 90 -5.62 -6.43 -9.51
N ILE A 91 -6.71 -6.44 -10.26
CA ILE A 91 -7.93 -7.17 -9.89
C ILE A 91 -7.65 -8.65 -9.67
N ASP A 92 -6.81 -9.26 -10.49
CA ASP A 92 -6.47 -10.69 -10.36
C ASP A 92 -5.82 -10.97 -9.00
N ALA A 93 -4.98 -10.07 -8.52
CA ALA A 93 -4.37 -10.22 -7.19
C ALA A 93 -5.43 -10.16 -6.10
N LEU A 94 -6.36 -9.22 -6.21
CA LEU A 94 -7.42 -9.02 -5.21
C LEU A 94 -8.31 -10.24 -5.01
N THR A 95 -8.43 -11.09 -6.02
CA THR A 95 -9.28 -12.28 -5.98
C THR A 95 -8.49 -13.57 -5.76
N SER A 96 -7.17 -13.48 -5.65
CA SER A 96 -6.34 -14.67 -5.47
C SER A 96 -6.49 -15.25 -4.05
N PRO A 97 -6.37 -16.57 -3.89
CA PRO A 97 -6.42 -17.19 -2.56
C PRO A 97 -5.34 -16.66 -1.62
N ARG A 98 -4.15 -16.38 -2.13
CA ARG A 98 -3.05 -15.86 -1.32
C ARG A 98 -3.35 -14.46 -0.79
N PHE A 99 -3.97 -13.61 -1.61
CA PHE A 99 -4.37 -12.28 -1.16
C PHE A 99 -5.37 -12.37 0.00
N LEU A 100 -6.37 -13.23 -0.13
CA LEU A 100 -7.38 -13.42 0.89
C LEU A 100 -6.79 -13.96 2.19
N GLU A 101 -5.80 -14.82 2.08
CA GLU A 101 -5.08 -15.38 3.24
C GLU A 101 -4.30 -14.28 3.97
N LEU A 102 -3.59 -13.42 3.22
CA LEU A 102 -2.86 -12.30 3.79
C LEU A 102 -3.81 -11.30 4.45
N GLU A 103 -4.92 -11.00 3.79
CA GLU A 103 -5.95 -10.12 4.34
C GLU A 103 -6.49 -10.66 5.66
N ARG A 104 -6.80 -11.93 5.70
CA ARG A 104 -7.28 -12.59 6.92
C ARG A 104 -6.28 -12.44 8.07
N THR A 105 -5.02 -12.71 7.81
CA THR A 105 -3.97 -12.61 8.82
C THR A 105 -3.88 -11.19 9.38
N LEU A 106 -3.92 -10.18 8.50
CA LEU A 106 -3.86 -8.78 8.94
C LEU A 106 -5.09 -8.38 9.74
N LEU A 107 -6.27 -8.77 9.29
CA LEU A 107 -7.52 -8.45 9.99
C LEU A 107 -7.57 -9.09 11.36
N GLN A 108 -7.11 -10.33 11.49
CA GLN A 108 -7.05 -11.01 12.78
C GLN A 108 -6.08 -10.31 13.72
N THR A 109 -4.94 -9.88 13.22
CA THR A 109 -3.94 -9.17 14.03
C THR A 109 -4.49 -7.82 14.51
N LEU A 110 -5.17 -7.08 13.63
CA LEU A 110 -5.74 -5.79 13.97
C LEU A 110 -6.92 -5.90 14.96
N GLY A 111 -7.63 -7.00 14.92
CA GLY A 111 -8.76 -7.25 15.81
C GLY A 111 -8.39 -7.77 17.18
N SER A 112 -7.12 -8.04 17.41
CA SER A 112 -6.65 -8.62 18.67
C SER A 112 -6.42 -7.62 19.77
#